data_16229138ead2c89e3d153ffc27c996af
#
_entry.id   16229138ead2c89e3d153ffc27c996af
#
_cell.length_a   1.000
_cell.length_b   1.000
_cell.length_c   1.000
_cell.angle_alpha   90.00
_cell.angle_beta   90.00
_cell.angle_gamma   90.00
#
_symmetry.space_group_name_H-M   'P 1'
#
loop_
_entity.id
_entity.type
_entity.pdbx_description
1 polymer ?
#
loop_
_entity_poly.entity_id
_entity_poly.type
_entity_poly.pdbx_seq_one_letter_code
_entity_poly.pdbx_strand_id
1 'polypeptide(L)'
;MLVGYEANNVLRSSHEIGEFGRNLIERLATGRINSYRALLFASRIKKDYRSYFSSFSNVGTFVPFGMSRLMPSLWLRYRLNPWLKLEKVKIFHGLNEELPYHIDRDIKTIITCYGVQEHHRTSIMDSLTWKKRMEYSFSAADVIVAVSQKVKDDLVAKGVTAEKIVVIGGKTPYELTDRMVEQYFELYQTLAAMKR
;
A
#
# COMPACT_ATOMS: atom_id res chain seq x y z
N MET A 1 11.89 11.65 -3.77
CA MET A 1 11.30 10.81 -2.71
C MET A 1 11.00 9.43 -3.27
N LEU A 2 11.36 8.34 -2.55
CA LEU A 2 11.10 6.96 -2.98
C LEU A 2 10.05 6.31 -2.08
N VAL A 3 8.94 5.86 -2.69
CA VAL A 3 7.84 5.17 -2.04
C VAL A 3 7.80 3.72 -2.50
N GLY A 4 7.84 2.78 -1.57
CA GLY A 4 7.59 1.37 -1.82
C GLY A 4 6.11 1.05 -1.64
N TYR A 5 5.54 0.22 -2.50
CA TYR A 5 4.14 -0.18 -2.43
C TYR A 5 3.99 -1.69 -2.29
N GLU A 6 3.10 -2.14 -1.40
CA GLU A 6 2.50 -3.47 -1.56
C GLU A 6 1.56 -3.39 -2.76
N ALA A 7 1.89 -4.09 -3.83
CA ALA A 7 1.29 -3.89 -5.15
C ALA A 7 0.67 -5.16 -5.75
N ASN A 8 0.30 -6.17 -4.93
CA ASN A 8 -0.33 -7.38 -5.47
C ASN A 8 -1.60 -7.07 -6.27
N ASN A 9 -2.49 -6.22 -5.73
CA ASN A 9 -3.71 -5.85 -6.44
C ASN A 9 -3.40 -5.00 -7.67
N VAL A 10 -2.46 -4.08 -7.58
CA VAL A 10 -2.02 -3.19 -8.68
C VAL A 10 -1.49 -4.01 -9.86
N LEU A 11 -0.67 -5.03 -9.60
CA LEU A 11 0.07 -5.77 -10.63
C LEU A 11 -0.60 -7.10 -11.06
N ARG A 12 -1.74 -7.47 -10.45
CA ARG A 12 -2.38 -8.77 -10.68
C ARG A 12 -3.88 -8.70 -10.90
N SER A 13 -4.55 -7.70 -10.32
CA SER A 13 -6.01 -7.65 -10.27
C SER A 13 -6.58 -6.61 -11.23
N SER A 14 -7.71 -6.94 -11.84
CA SER A 14 -8.56 -6.00 -12.59
C SER A 14 -9.67 -5.39 -11.72
N HIS A 15 -9.73 -5.74 -10.42
CA HIS A 15 -10.71 -5.16 -9.50
C HIS A 15 -10.41 -3.69 -9.19
N GLU A 16 -11.41 -2.98 -8.71
CA GLU A 16 -11.39 -1.53 -8.42
C GLU A 16 -10.24 -1.09 -7.52
N ILE A 17 -9.88 -1.87 -6.49
CA ILE A 17 -8.71 -1.58 -5.64
C ILE A 17 -7.40 -1.57 -6.45
N GLY A 18 -7.25 -2.52 -7.38
CA GLY A 18 -6.08 -2.58 -8.24
C GLY A 18 -6.04 -1.41 -9.24
N GLU A 19 -7.19 -1.02 -9.76
CA GLU A 19 -7.34 0.12 -10.65
C GLU A 19 -7.06 1.44 -9.95
N PHE A 20 -7.63 1.65 -8.76
CA PHE A 20 -7.32 2.80 -7.90
C PHE A 20 -5.82 2.95 -7.69
N GLY A 21 -5.15 1.86 -7.28
CA GLY A 21 -3.70 1.88 -7.04
C GLY A 21 -2.89 2.18 -8.31
N ARG A 22 -3.28 1.64 -9.47
CA ARG A 22 -2.64 1.97 -10.77
C ARG A 22 -2.78 3.44 -11.08
N ASN A 23 -4.00 3.96 -11.03
CA ASN A 23 -4.29 5.37 -11.33
C ASN A 23 -3.56 6.33 -10.37
N LEU A 24 -3.48 6.00 -9.07
CA LEU A 24 -2.73 6.80 -8.10
C LEU A 24 -1.23 6.85 -8.45
N ILE A 25 -0.63 5.68 -8.70
CA ILE A 25 0.81 5.59 -9.01
C ILE A 25 1.12 6.28 -10.34
N GLU A 26 0.31 6.08 -11.37
CA GLU A 26 0.45 6.73 -12.68
C GLU A 26 0.41 8.24 -12.55
N ARG A 27 -0.61 8.80 -11.89
CA ARG A 27 -0.77 10.25 -11.74
C ARG A 27 0.37 10.87 -10.94
N LEU A 28 0.83 10.19 -9.88
CA LEU A 28 2.02 10.62 -9.14
C LEU A 28 3.29 10.53 -9.98
N ALA A 29 3.46 9.45 -10.76
CA ALA A 29 4.63 9.25 -11.60
C ALA A 29 4.72 10.28 -12.74
N THR A 30 3.61 10.59 -13.39
CA THR A 30 3.55 11.56 -14.49
C THR A 30 3.61 13.00 -13.99
N GLY A 31 2.85 13.33 -12.95
CA GLY A 31 2.78 14.69 -12.41
C GLY A 31 3.99 15.10 -11.56
N ARG A 32 4.84 14.16 -11.11
CA ARG A 32 5.93 14.40 -10.15
C ARG A 32 7.25 13.72 -10.55
N ILE A 33 7.53 13.63 -11.84
CA ILE A 33 8.63 12.82 -12.42
C ILE A 33 10.00 13.08 -11.76
N ASN A 34 10.30 14.31 -11.37
CA ASN A 34 11.58 14.70 -10.77
C ASN A 34 11.64 14.55 -9.24
N SER A 35 10.50 14.44 -8.57
CA SER A 35 10.41 14.45 -7.10
C SER A 35 9.85 13.17 -6.50
N TYR A 36 9.26 12.29 -7.33
CA TYR A 36 8.62 11.04 -6.91
C TYR A 36 9.18 9.85 -7.69
N ARG A 37 9.45 8.77 -6.97
CA ARG A 37 9.79 7.45 -7.52
C ARG A 37 8.99 6.39 -6.77
N ALA A 38 8.55 5.37 -7.49
CA ALA A 38 7.80 4.24 -6.93
C ALA A 38 8.54 2.91 -7.13
N LEU A 39 8.50 2.05 -6.11
CA LEU A 39 8.86 0.64 -6.23
C LEU A 39 7.65 -0.23 -5.86
N LEU A 40 7.21 -1.04 -6.80
CA LEU A 40 6.04 -1.87 -6.69
C LEU A 40 6.44 -3.31 -6.34
N PHE A 41 6.19 -3.73 -5.11
CA PHE A 41 6.50 -5.06 -4.62
C PHE A 41 5.27 -5.95 -4.71
N ALA A 42 5.38 -7.06 -5.44
CA ALA A 42 4.30 -8.02 -5.59
C ALA A 42 4.80 -9.45 -5.64
N SER A 43 3.94 -10.40 -5.28
CA SER A 43 4.24 -11.83 -5.37
C SER A 43 4.41 -12.30 -6.81
N ARG A 44 3.67 -11.71 -7.74
CA ARG A 44 3.74 -11.96 -9.19
C ARG A 44 3.29 -10.70 -9.92
N ILE A 45 3.58 -10.62 -11.24
CA ILE A 45 3.13 -9.53 -12.12
C ILE A 45 2.55 -10.12 -13.41
N LYS A 46 1.37 -9.66 -13.82
CA LYS A 46 0.82 -9.95 -15.15
C LYS A 46 1.63 -9.22 -16.23
N LYS A 47 1.76 -9.84 -17.42
CA LYS A 47 2.56 -9.32 -18.53
C LYS A 47 2.14 -7.90 -18.92
N ASP A 48 0.85 -7.65 -19.02
CA ASP A 48 0.29 -6.36 -19.43
C ASP A 48 0.65 -5.24 -18.45
N TYR A 49 0.54 -5.50 -17.15
CA TYR A 49 0.92 -4.53 -16.12
C TYR A 49 2.43 -4.32 -16.02
N ARG A 50 3.23 -5.33 -16.37
CA ARG A 50 4.69 -5.16 -16.49
C ARG A 50 5.02 -4.18 -17.60
N SER A 51 4.44 -4.39 -18.80
CA SER A 51 4.64 -3.50 -19.95
C SER A 51 4.15 -2.09 -19.66
N TYR A 52 2.98 -1.96 -19.01
CA TYR A 52 2.42 -0.68 -18.61
C TYR A 52 3.35 0.11 -17.70
N PHE A 53 3.80 -0.48 -16.58
CA PHE A 53 4.65 0.23 -15.63
C PHE A 53 6.09 0.44 -16.13
N SER A 54 6.58 -0.36 -17.08
CA SER A 54 7.90 -0.16 -17.69
C SER A 54 7.97 1.08 -18.58
N SER A 55 6.83 1.69 -18.95
CA SER A 55 6.78 2.97 -19.68
C SER A 55 7.13 4.18 -18.81
N PHE A 56 7.07 4.05 -17.49
CA PHE A 56 7.39 5.14 -16.55
C PHE A 56 8.84 5.02 -16.06
N SER A 57 9.67 6.01 -16.34
CA SER A 57 11.11 6.01 -15.97
C SER A 57 11.36 6.05 -14.46
N ASN A 58 10.38 6.50 -13.69
CA ASN A 58 10.43 6.64 -12.22
C ASN A 58 9.63 5.57 -11.46
N VAL A 59 9.17 4.50 -12.14
CA VAL A 59 8.46 3.38 -11.52
C VAL A 59 9.22 2.09 -11.76
N GLY A 60 9.59 1.39 -10.68
CA GLY A 60 10.19 0.06 -10.71
C GLY A 60 9.23 -1.02 -10.20
N THR A 61 9.36 -2.25 -10.72
CA THR A 61 8.60 -3.40 -10.23
C THR A 61 9.53 -4.45 -9.64
N PHE A 62 9.15 -5.00 -8.50
CA PHE A 62 9.92 -5.99 -7.76
C PHE A 62 9.08 -7.24 -7.48
N VAL A 63 9.56 -8.40 -7.96
CA VAL A 63 8.94 -9.71 -7.70
C VAL A 63 9.99 -10.68 -7.17
N PRO A 64 9.60 -11.68 -6.38
CA PRO A 64 10.57 -12.64 -5.85
C PRO A 64 11.27 -13.42 -6.96
N PHE A 65 12.55 -13.72 -6.74
CA PHE A 65 13.39 -14.49 -7.65
C PHE A 65 14.06 -15.67 -6.91
N GLY A 66 14.68 -16.58 -7.66
CA GLY A 66 15.31 -17.77 -7.09
C GLY A 66 14.33 -18.61 -6.27
N MET A 67 14.76 -19.10 -5.12
CA MET A 67 13.95 -19.93 -4.21
C MET A 67 12.70 -19.23 -3.69
N SER A 68 12.72 -17.89 -3.59
CA SER A 68 11.55 -17.10 -3.12
C SER A 68 10.35 -17.20 -4.07
N ARG A 69 10.54 -17.61 -5.32
CA ARG A 69 9.46 -17.84 -6.29
C ARG A 69 8.55 -19.03 -5.91
N LEU A 70 9.03 -19.95 -5.10
CA LEU A 70 8.23 -21.10 -4.62
C LEU A 70 7.15 -20.66 -3.63
N MET A 71 7.46 -19.65 -2.80
CA MET A 71 6.55 -19.12 -1.78
C MET A 71 6.43 -17.58 -1.85
N PRO A 72 5.92 -17.02 -2.96
CA PRO A 72 5.97 -15.59 -3.21
C PRO A 72 5.19 -14.75 -2.21
N SER A 73 4.09 -15.28 -1.68
CA SER A 73 3.30 -14.59 -0.65
C SER A 73 4.01 -14.54 0.70
N LEU A 74 4.77 -15.60 1.06
CA LEU A 74 5.59 -15.60 2.27
C LEU A 74 6.79 -14.64 2.12
N TRP A 75 7.39 -14.57 0.92
CA TRP A 75 8.44 -13.62 0.64
C TRP A 75 7.96 -12.19 0.86
N LEU A 76 6.83 -11.80 0.25
CA LEU A 76 6.27 -10.45 0.38
C LEU A 76 5.95 -10.12 1.85
N ARG A 77 5.49 -11.11 2.61
CA ARG A 77 5.07 -10.90 4.00
C ARG A 77 6.20 -10.85 5.00
N TYR A 78 7.22 -11.71 4.85
CA TYR A 78 8.25 -11.92 5.87
C TYR A 78 9.67 -11.57 5.44
N ARG A 79 9.92 -11.41 4.13
CA ARG A 79 11.26 -11.26 3.57
C ARG A 79 11.46 -9.95 2.80
N LEU A 80 10.51 -9.00 2.92
CA LEU A 80 10.57 -7.76 2.15
C LEU A 80 11.54 -6.74 2.75
N ASN A 81 11.66 -6.68 4.07
CA ASN A 81 12.42 -5.65 4.76
C ASN A 81 13.89 -5.46 4.28
N PRO A 82 14.68 -6.53 4.05
CA PRO A 82 16.04 -6.35 3.50
C PRO A 82 16.05 -5.63 2.14
N TRP A 83 15.06 -5.86 1.31
CA TRP A 83 14.94 -5.22 -0.01
C TRP A 83 14.53 -3.76 0.11
N LEU A 84 13.63 -3.44 1.02
CA LEU A 84 13.26 -2.04 1.32
C LEU A 84 14.47 -1.24 1.77
N LYS A 85 15.33 -1.83 2.61
CA LYS A 85 16.59 -1.20 3.05
C LYS A 85 17.59 -1.03 1.92
N LEU A 86 17.81 -2.08 1.12
CA LEU A 86 18.74 -2.06 -0.01
C LEU A 86 18.38 -0.96 -1.00
N GLU A 87 17.09 -0.85 -1.32
CA GLU A 87 16.55 0.18 -2.23
C GLU A 87 16.40 1.55 -1.56
N LYS A 88 16.73 1.67 -0.27
CA LYS A 88 16.61 2.93 0.51
C LYS A 88 15.19 3.51 0.51
N VAL A 89 14.18 2.64 0.56
CA VAL A 89 12.78 3.04 0.67
C VAL A 89 12.58 3.80 1.99
N LYS A 90 11.97 4.98 1.92
CA LYS A 90 11.67 5.81 3.09
C LYS A 90 10.23 5.68 3.56
N ILE A 91 9.34 5.39 2.64
CA ILE A 91 7.91 5.22 2.91
C ILE A 91 7.47 3.91 2.28
N PHE A 92 6.75 3.08 3.01
CA PHE A 92 6.10 1.89 2.51
C PHE A 92 4.58 2.02 2.64
N HIS A 93 3.86 1.87 1.53
CA HIS A 93 2.42 2.01 1.47
C HIS A 93 1.73 0.69 1.09
N GLY A 94 0.97 0.12 2.01
CA GLY A 94 0.06 -0.99 1.78
C GLY A 94 -1.25 -0.48 1.15
N LEU A 95 -1.39 -0.66 -0.16
CA LEU A 95 -2.59 -0.22 -0.89
C LEU A 95 -3.81 -1.15 -0.69
N ASN A 96 -3.69 -2.21 0.07
CA ASN A 96 -4.70 -3.24 0.30
C ASN A 96 -4.89 -3.57 1.77
N GLU A 97 -4.67 -2.60 2.66
CA GLU A 97 -4.87 -2.73 4.11
C GLU A 97 -3.84 -3.65 4.81
N GLU A 98 -2.88 -4.23 4.09
CA GLU A 98 -1.88 -5.14 4.67
C GLU A 98 -0.48 -4.53 4.62
N LEU A 99 0.27 -4.73 5.72
CA LEU A 99 1.71 -4.47 5.81
C LEU A 99 2.49 -5.78 5.91
N PRO A 100 3.69 -5.83 5.31
CA PRO A 100 4.65 -6.88 5.62
C PRO A 100 5.04 -6.85 7.09
N TYR A 101 5.35 -8.02 7.64
CA TYR A 101 5.87 -8.11 9.00
C TYR A 101 7.30 -7.58 9.09
N HIS A 102 7.65 -7.01 10.24
CA HIS A 102 9.02 -6.61 10.58
C HIS A 102 9.63 -5.55 9.66
N ILE A 103 8.80 -4.60 9.17
CA ILE A 103 9.34 -3.41 8.48
C ILE A 103 10.20 -2.64 9.48
N ASP A 104 11.35 -2.18 9.02
CA ASP A 104 12.29 -1.40 9.82
C ASP A 104 11.65 -0.09 10.29
N ARG A 105 11.96 0.29 11.53
CA ARG A 105 11.40 1.51 12.16
C ARG A 105 11.77 2.80 11.42
N ASP A 106 12.86 2.79 10.65
CA ASP A 106 13.29 3.94 9.86
C ASP A 106 12.45 4.14 8.58
N ILE A 107 11.60 3.15 8.23
CA ILE A 107 10.69 3.21 7.11
C ILE A 107 9.31 3.60 7.62
N LYS A 108 8.78 4.74 7.16
CA LYS A 108 7.42 5.17 7.50
C LYS A 108 6.40 4.30 6.80
N THR A 109 5.36 3.91 7.51
CA THR A 109 4.38 2.95 7.02
C THR A 109 2.99 3.59 6.89
N ILE A 110 2.37 3.37 5.74
CA ILE A 110 1.02 3.82 5.43
C ILE A 110 0.19 2.61 4.99
N ILE A 111 -1.09 2.59 5.32
CA ILE A 111 -2.07 1.69 4.69
C ILE A 111 -3.29 2.49 4.22
N THR A 112 -3.89 2.07 3.10
CA THR A 112 -5.20 2.56 2.67
C THR A 112 -6.26 1.53 3.05
N CYS A 113 -7.27 1.98 3.81
CA CYS A 113 -8.41 1.17 4.25
C CYS A 113 -9.67 1.57 3.46
N TYR A 114 -10.25 0.60 2.76
CA TYR A 114 -11.46 0.77 1.95
C TYR A 114 -12.74 0.43 2.72
N GLY A 115 -12.62 -0.27 3.83
CA GLY A 115 -13.73 -0.64 4.71
C GLY A 115 -13.33 -1.74 5.66
N VAL A 116 -14.01 -1.83 6.79
CA VAL A 116 -13.67 -2.78 7.86
C VAL A 116 -14.61 -3.99 7.83
N GLN A 117 -15.28 -4.21 6.69
CA GLN A 117 -16.20 -5.33 6.53
C GLN A 117 -15.43 -6.64 6.38
N GLU A 118 -15.86 -7.65 7.12
CA GLU A 118 -15.42 -9.02 6.89
C GLU A 118 -15.90 -9.44 5.49
N HIS A 119 -15.01 -9.42 4.52
CA HIS A 119 -15.30 -10.04 3.23
C HIS A 119 -15.68 -11.49 3.48
N HIS A 120 -16.75 -11.98 2.87
CA HIS A 120 -17.15 -13.38 2.91
C HIS A 120 -16.00 -14.28 2.47
N ARG A 121 -15.25 -14.77 3.45
CA ARG A 121 -14.13 -15.69 3.22
C ARG A 121 -14.64 -17.12 3.33
N THR A 122 -14.11 -17.96 2.46
CA THR A 122 -14.58 -19.33 2.25
C THR A 122 -14.29 -20.27 3.41
N SER A 123 -13.45 -19.87 4.39
CA SER A 123 -13.18 -20.67 5.59
C SER A 123 -12.94 -19.83 6.85
N ILE A 124 -13.28 -20.42 8.01
CA ILE A 124 -13.05 -19.83 9.34
C ILE A 124 -11.54 -19.57 9.56
N MET A 125 -10.67 -20.46 9.10
CA MET A 125 -9.21 -20.33 9.23
C MET A 125 -8.67 -19.14 8.45
N ASP A 126 -9.19 -18.88 7.24
CA ASP A 126 -8.83 -17.73 6.41
C ASP A 126 -9.29 -16.42 7.04
N SER A 127 -10.48 -16.43 7.66
CA SER A 127 -11.02 -15.27 8.38
C SER A 127 -10.17 -14.90 9.60
N LEU A 128 -9.81 -15.88 10.44
CA LEU A 128 -8.97 -15.66 11.62
C LEU A 128 -7.56 -15.18 11.26
N THR A 129 -6.96 -15.76 10.22
CA THR A 129 -5.63 -15.38 9.77
C THR A 129 -5.63 -13.96 9.18
N TRP A 130 -6.68 -13.62 8.45
CA TRP A 130 -6.86 -12.27 7.91
C TRP A 130 -7.04 -11.24 9.02
N LYS A 131 -7.92 -11.52 10.00
CA LYS A 131 -8.16 -10.64 11.16
C LYS A 131 -6.85 -10.31 11.89
N LYS A 132 -6.04 -11.31 12.21
CA LYS A 132 -4.73 -11.10 12.85
C LYS A 132 -3.78 -10.24 12.01
N ARG A 133 -3.82 -10.38 10.67
CA ARG A 133 -3.00 -9.56 9.78
C ARG A 133 -3.45 -8.10 9.76
N MET A 134 -4.77 -7.88 9.75
CA MET A 134 -5.34 -6.53 9.79
C MET A 134 -5.03 -5.85 11.13
N GLU A 135 -5.22 -6.55 12.24
CA GLU A 135 -4.87 -6.04 13.57
C GLU A 135 -3.39 -5.65 13.64
N TYR A 136 -2.50 -6.51 13.13
CA TYR A 136 -1.08 -6.19 13.02
C TYR A 136 -0.85 -4.93 12.17
N SER A 137 -1.44 -4.86 10.97
CA SER A 137 -1.24 -3.74 10.05
C SER A 137 -1.73 -2.42 10.63
N PHE A 138 -2.90 -2.40 11.28
CA PHE A 138 -3.42 -1.20 11.96
C PHE A 138 -2.56 -0.77 13.14
N SER A 139 -2.03 -1.73 13.90
CA SER A 139 -1.11 -1.44 14.99
C SER A 139 0.23 -0.90 14.48
N ALA A 140 0.80 -1.52 13.44
CA ALA A 140 2.13 -1.24 12.92
C ALA A 140 2.19 0.01 12.03
N ALA A 141 1.09 0.42 11.40
CA ALA A 141 1.05 1.60 10.53
C ALA A 141 1.33 2.89 11.31
N ASP A 142 2.19 3.76 10.74
CA ASP A 142 2.36 5.13 11.23
C ASP A 142 1.13 5.97 10.87
N VAL A 143 0.56 5.76 9.67
CA VAL A 143 -0.66 6.45 9.20
C VAL A 143 -1.59 5.46 8.51
N ILE A 144 -2.89 5.63 8.73
CA ILE A 144 -3.96 4.92 8.06
C ILE A 144 -4.77 5.92 7.25
N VAL A 145 -4.83 5.71 5.94
CA VAL A 145 -5.71 6.48 5.05
C VAL A 145 -7.06 5.78 4.99
N ALA A 146 -8.09 6.42 5.51
CA ALA A 146 -9.48 5.99 5.37
C ALA A 146 -10.09 6.64 4.13
N VAL A 147 -10.73 5.84 3.25
CA VAL A 147 -11.34 6.34 2.01
C VAL A 147 -12.64 7.13 2.23
N SER A 148 -13.13 7.19 3.45
CA SER A 148 -14.30 8.00 3.84
C SER A 148 -14.33 8.26 5.35
N GLN A 149 -15.13 9.25 5.78
CA GLN A 149 -15.37 9.49 7.20
C GLN A 149 -15.99 8.28 7.89
N LYS A 150 -16.91 7.59 7.23
CA LYS A 150 -17.51 6.35 7.76
C LYS A 150 -16.45 5.28 8.06
N VAL A 151 -15.49 5.07 7.15
CA VAL A 151 -14.39 4.11 7.37
C VAL A 151 -13.52 4.53 8.55
N LYS A 152 -13.24 5.83 8.71
CA LYS A 152 -12.54 6.35 9.89
C LYS A 152 -13.29 6.04 11.18
N ASP A 153 -14.59 6.32 11.21
CA ASP A 153 -15.42 6.09 12.39
C ASP A 153 -15.49 4.59 12.75
N ASP A 154 -15.62 3.71 11.74
CA ASP A 154 -15.60 2.26 11.91
C ASP A 154 -14.24 1.76 12.46
N LEU A 155 -13.12 2.35 12.03
CA LEU A 155 -11.77 2.04 12.53
C LEU A 155 -11.62 2.46 13.99
N VAL A 156 -12.06 3.67 14.34
CA VAL A 156 -12.03 4.18 15.72
C VAL A 156 -12.88 3.30 16.64
N ALA A 157 -14.08 2.89 16.20
CA ALA A 157 -14.94 1.97 16.93
C ALA A 157 -14.30 0.60 17.19
N LYS A 158 -13.33 0.19 16.34
CA LYS A 158 -12.52 -1.03 16.54
C LYS A 158 -11.24 -0.80 17.37
N GLY A 159 -11.07 0.38 17.94
CA GLY A 159 -9.95 0.71 18.84
C GLY A 159 -8.69 1.24 18.13
N VAL A 160 -8.78 1.60 16.85
CA VAL A 160 -7.67 2.26 16.15
C VAL A 160 -7.60 3.72 16.61
N THR A 161 -6.40 4.19 16.94
CA THR A 161 -6.16 5.56 17.42
C THR A 161 -6.49 6.59 16.34
N ALA A 162 -7.39 7.52 16.65
CA ALA A 162 -7.95 8.49 15.70
C ALA A 162 -6.87 9.39 15.05
N GLU A 163 -5.80 9.70 15.80
CA GLU A 163 -4.66 10.53 15.38
C GLU A 163 -3.84 9.87 14.26
N LYS A 164 -3.89 8.55 14.15
CA LYS A 164 -3.24 7.81 13.04
C LYS A 164 -4.07 7.83 11.76
N ILE A 165 -5.34 8.26 11.82
CA ILE A 165 -6.26 8.11 10.70
C ILE A 165 -6.48 9.45 10.00
N VAL A 166 -6.08 9.53 8.73
CA VAL A 166 -6.40 10.64 7.83
C VAL A 166 -7.48 10.19 6.84
N VAL A 167 -8.39 11.10 6.48
CA VAL A 167 -9.42 10.81 5.48
C VAL A 167 -8.96 11.38 4.13
N ILE A 168 -8.73 10.50 3.16
CA ILE A 168 -8.50 10.85 1.77
C ILE A 168 -9.46 10.01 0.94
N GLY A 169 -10.59 10.59 0.52
CA GLY A 169 -11.64 9.85 -0.17
C GLY A 169 -12.48 10.74 -1.07
N GLY A 170 -13.14 10.09 -2.04
CA GLY A 170 -14.07 10.67 -2.98
C GLY A 170 -15.52 10.35 -2.64
N LYS A 171 -16.40 10.45 -3.65
CA LYS A 171 -17.82 10.08 -3.53
C LYS A 171 -18.01 8.57 -3.39
N THR A 172 -17.12 7.80 -4.01
CA THR A 172 -17.06 6.35 -3.86
C THR A 172 -15.71 5.91 -3.30
N PRO A 173 -15.59 4.71 -2.71
CA PRO A 173 -14.33 4.24 -2.12
C PRO A 173 -13.16 4.10 -3.11
N TYR A 174 -13.46 3.98 -4.40
CA TYR A 174 -12.48 3.74 -5.47
C TYR A 174 -12.35 4.92 -6.44
N GLU A 175 -13.05 6.02 -6.18
CA GLU A 175 -12.87 7.26 -6.94
C GLU A 175 -11.49 7.87 -6.61
N LEU A 176 -10.79 8.36 -7.62
CA LEU A 176 -9.54 9.09 -7.46
C LEU A 176 -9.63 10.45 -8.18
N THR A 177 -9.69 11.52 -7.40
CA THR A 177 -9.69 12.90 -7.90
C THR A 177 -8.28 13.48 -7.87
N ASP A 178 -8.03 14.59 -8.61
CA ASP A 178 -6.76 15.30 -8.58
C ASP A 178 -6.42 15.80 -7.16
N ARG A 179 -7.43 16.28 -6.43
CA ARG A 179 -7.28 16.69 -5.03
C ARG A 179 -6.77 15.55 -4.15
N MET A 180 -7.26 14.34 -4.33
CA MET A 180 -6.80 13.17 -3.56
C MET A 180 -5.35 12.84 -3.90
N VAL A 181 -4.96 12.92 -5.16
CA VAL A 181 -3.56 12.70 -5.58
C VAL A 181 -2.63 13.70 -4.90
N GLU A 182 -3.01 14.98 -4.84
CA GLU A 182 -2.25 16.00 -4.08
C GLU A 182 -2.18 15.65 -2.59
N GLN A 183 -3.29 15.27 -1.96
CA GLN A 183 -3.31 14.89 -0.54
C GLN A 183 -2.40 13.68 -0.24
N TYR A 184 -2.37 12.67 -1.12
CA TYR A 184 -1.43 11.56 -0.99
C TYR A 184 0.03 12.04 -1.14
N PHE A 185 0.30 12.92 -2.09
CA PHE A 185 1.65 13.45 -2.29
C PHE A 185 2.12 14.27 -1.08
N GLU A 186 1.29 15.16 -0.56
CA GLU A 186 1.56 15.95 0.65
C GLU A 186 1.79 15.06 1.87
N LEU A 187 0.99 14.00 2.03
CA LEU A 187 1.18 13.01 3.10
C LEU A 187 2.56 12.34 2.99
N TYR A 188 2.96 11.91 1.78
CA TYR A 188 4.28 11.32 1.59
C TYR A 188 5.41 12.31 1.87
N GLN A 189 5.29 13.57 1.45
CA GLN A 189 6.28 14.61 1.74
C GLN A 189 6.41 14.85 3.25
N THR A 190 5.30 14.96 3.95
CA THR A 190 5.25 15.14 5.39
C THR A 190 5.95 13.99 6.11
N LEU A 191 5.64 12.75 5.77
CA LEU A 191 6.26 11.58 6.38
C LEU A 191 7.74 11.44 6.04
N ALA A 192 8.14 11.79 4.81
CA ALA A 192 9.55 11.77 4.41
C ALA A 192 10.40 12.81 5.15
N ALA A 193 9.80 13.93 5.57
CA ALA A 193 10.46 15.00 6.32
C ALA A 193 10.55 14.70 7.83
N MET A 194 9.72 13.83 8.37
CA MET A 194 9.74 13.46 9.79
C MET A 194 11.01 12.68 10.12
N LYS A 195 11.88 13.27 10.95
CA LYS A 195 12.97 12.53 11.62
C LYS A 195 12.36 11.71 12.76
N ARG A 196 12.76 10.46 12.91
CA ARG A 196 12.49 9.71 14.15
C ARG A 196 13.51 10.03 15.19
#